data_4fd425af7e42b0ec4398eec174790567
#
_entry.id   4fd425af7e42b0ec4398eec174790567
#
_cell.length_a   1.000
_cell.length_b   1.000
_cell.length_c   1.000
_cell.angle_alpha   90.00
_cell.angle_beta   90.00
_cell.angle_gamma   90.00
#
_symmetry.space_group_name_H-M   'P 1'
#
loop_
_entity.id
_entity.type
_entity.pdbx_description
1 polymer ?
#
loop_
_entity_poly.entity_id
_entity_poly.type
_entity_poly.pdbx_seq_one_letter_code
_entity_poly.pdbx_strand_id
1 'polypeptide(L)'
;MAGDQVTLLDLWASPFGMRVRIALAEKAVKYEYSEQDLWNKGALLLQMNPVHKRIPVLVHDGKPICESLIIVQYIDEVWKDKAPLLPSDPYERAQSRFWADFVDKKVNYF
;
A
#
# COMPACT_ATOMS: atom_id res chain seq x y z
N MET A 1 16.88 0.99 -3.72
CA MET A 1 18.15 0.27 -3.51
C MET A 1 18.18 -0.95 -4.39
N ALA A 2 19.34 -1.23 -4.96
CA ALA A 2 19.51 -2.45 -5.71
C ALA A 2 19.37 -3.64 -4.77
N GLY A 3 18.56 -4.64 -5.14
CA GLY A 3 18.36 -5.81 -4.33
C GLY A 3 17.13 -5.79 -3.43
N ASP A 4 16.38 -4.68 -3.40
CA ASP A 4 15.12 -4.67 -2.68
C ASP A 4 14.15 -5.67 -3.32
N GLN A 5 13.54 -6.51 -2.47
CA GLN A 5 12.48 -7.40 -2.91
C GLN A 5 11.14 -6.84 -2.45
N VAL A 6 10.30 -6.52 -3.41
CA VAL A 6 9.00 -5.92 -3.16
C VAL A 6 7.93 -6.79 -3.79
N THR A 7 6.98 -7.23 -3.00
CA THR A 7 5.84 -8.01 -3.46
C THR A 7 4.56 -7.35 -2.98
N LEU A 8 3.59 -7.23 -3.87
CA LEU A 8 2.29 -6.70 -3.51
C LEU A 8 1.26 -7.83 -3.56
N LEU A 9 0.67 -8.12 -2.41
CA LEU A 9 -0.46 -9.05 -2.30
C LEU A 9 -1.74 -8.23 -2.45
N ASP A 10 -2.51 -8.47 -3.51
CA ASP A 10 -3.59 -7.57 -3.87
C ASP A 10 -4.69 -8.31 -4.61
N LEU A 11 -5.80 -7.62 -4.83
CA LEU A 11 -6.86 -7.99 -5.76
C LEU A 11 -6.96 -6.88 -6.80
N TRP A 12 -6.82 -7.22 -8.08
CA TRP A 12 -6.71 -6.21 -9.14
C TRP A 12 -7.89 -5.23 -9.14
N ALA A 13 -9.09 -5.71 -8.85
CA ALA A 13 -10.29 -4.87 -8.85
C ALA A 13 -10.41 -3.99 -7.60
N SER A 14 -9.55 -4.15 -6.60
CA SER A 14 -9.66 -3.40 -5.35
C SER A 14 -9.23 -1.94 -5.51
N PRO A 15 -10.07 -0.96 -5.11
CA PRO A 15 -9.67 0.44 -5.11
C PRO A 15 -8.56 0.72 -4.10
N PHE A 16 -8.48 -0.04 -3.02
CA PHE A 16 -7.42 0.11 -2.02
C PHE A 16 -6.08 -0.36 -2.58
N GLY A 17 -6.08 -1.49 -3.30
CA GLY A 17 -4.88 -1.98 -3.99
C GLY A 17 -4.44 -1.03 -5.09
N MET A 18 -5.39 -0.39 -5.77
CA MET A 18 -5.08 0.58 -6.82
C MET A 18 -4.25 1.75 -6.28
N ARG A 19 -4.55 2.22 -5.07
CA ARG A 19 -3.77 3.29 -4.43
C ARG A 19 -2.29 2.90 -4.32
N VAL A 20 -2.04 1.67 -3.90
CA VAL A 20 -0.67 1.16 -3.73
C VAL A 20 0.01 1.00 -5.08
N ARG A 21 -0.70 0.46 -6.07
CA ARG A 21 -0.16 0.29 -7.42
C ARG A 21 0.22 1.62 -8.05
N ILE A 22 -0.62 2.65 -7.88
CA ILE A 22 -0.33 3.99 -8.37
C ILE A 22 0.92 4.55 -7.68
N ALA A 23 1.00 4.40 -6.36
CA ALA A 23 2.15 4.89 -5.60
C ALA A 23 3.46 4.24 -6.06
N LEU A 24 3.44 2.93 -6.24
CA LEU A 24 4.62 2.20 -6.73
C LEU A 24 5.01 2.62 -8.14
N ALA A 25 4.01 2.87 -9.00
CA ALA A 25 4.27 3.33 -10.36
C ALA A 25 4.88 4.74 -10.37
N GLU A 26 4.37 5.66 -9.55
CA GLU A 26 4.91 7.01 -9.44
C GLU A 26 6.35 7.00 -8.95
N LYS A 27 6.70 6.08 -8.08
CA LYS A 27 8.06 5.94 -7.57
C LYS A 27 8.95 5.09 -8.49
N ALA A 28 8.41 4.57 -9.59
CA ALA A 28 9.11 3.68 -10.51
C ALA A 28 9.72 2.46 -9.80
N VAL A 29 9.05 1.93 -8.82
CA VAL A 29 9.49 0.77 -8.06
C VAL A 29 9.08 -0.50 -8.80
N LYS A 30 10.03 -1.42 -8.97
CA LYS A 30 9.73 -2.74 -9.52
C LYS A 30 9.26 -3.65 -8.41
N TYR A 31 8.19 -4.40 -8.68
CA TYR A 31 7.64 -5.29 -7.68
C TYR A 31 6.98 -6.50 -8.34
N GLU A 32 6.86 -7.58 -7.57
CA GLU A 32 6.07 -8.72 -7.97
C GLU A 32 4.63 -8.50 -7.53
N TYR A 33 3.71 -8.77 -8.44
CA TYR A 33 2.28 -8.71 -8.16
C TYR A 33 1.76 -10.11 -7.87
N SER A 34 1.07 -10.27 -6.74
CA SER A 34 0.47 -11.55 -6.37
C SER A 34 -1.02 -11.37 -6.16
N GLU A 35 -1.81 -11.82 -7.13
CA GLU A 35 -3.26 -11.77 -7.05
C GLU A 35 -3.77 -12.72 -5.99
N GLN A 36 -4.62 -12.23 -5.09
CA GLN A 36 -5.16 -13.03 -3.99
C GLN A 36 -6.59 -13.44 -4.27
N ASP A 37 -6.95 -14.63 -3.81
CA ASP A 37 -8.34 -15.11 -3.85
C ASP A 37 -8.97 -14.84 -2.48
N LEU A 38 -9.93 -13.93 -2.45
CA LEU A 38 -10.58 -13.54 -1.19
C LEU A 38 -11.46 -14.64 -0.62
N TRP A 39 -11.87 -15.61 -1.44
CA TRP A 39 -12.68 -16.73 -0.99
C TRP A 39 -11.81 -17.86 -0.43
N ASN A 40 -10.57 -17.95 -0.89
CA ASN A 40 -9.63 -18.98 -0.46
C ASN A 40 -8.27 -18.30 -0.25
N LYS A 41 -8.14 -17.59 0.87
CA LYS A 41 -6.94 -16.80 1.16
C LYS A 41 -5.72 -17.68 1.27
N GLY A 42 -4.67 -17.28 0.57
CA GLY A 42 -3.44 -18.03 0.54
C GLY A 42 -2.67 -17.96 1.86
N ALA A 43 -1.77 -18.94 2.05
CA ALA A 43 -0.98 -19.02 3.27
C ALA A 43 -0.12 -17.77 3.49
N LEU A 44 0.43 -17.21 2.41
CA LEU A 44 1.27 -16.01 2.52
C LEU A 44 0.48 -14.81 3.04
N LEU A 45 -0.74 -14.61 2.54
CA LEU A 45 -1.58 -13.51 3.01
C LEU A 45 -1.90 -13.67 4.49
N LEU A 46 -2.27 -14.87 4.92
CA LEU A 46 -2.60 -15.13 6.31
C LEU A 46 -1.38 -14.96 7.22
N GLN A 47 -0.20 -15.31 6.74
CA GLN A 47 1.04 -15.13 7.48
C GLN A 47 1.42 -13.66 7.60
N MET A 48 1.30 -12.90 6.52
CA MET A 48 1.75 -11.50 6.45
C MET A 48 0.75 -10.52 7.05
N ASN A 49 -0.52 -10.90 7.12
CA ASN A 49 -1.55 -10.05 7.72
C ASN A 49 -2.49 -10.91 8.59
N PRO A 50 -1.98 -11.47 9.70
CA PRO A 50 -2.80 -12.38 10.52
C PRO A 50 -3.94 -11.69 11.26
N VAL A 51 -3.83 -10.38 11.49
CA VAL A 51 -4.85 -9.63 12.24
C VAL A 51 -6.07 -9.36 11.37
N HIS A 52 -5.85 -8.71 10.23
CA HIS A 52 -6.95 -8.29 9.35
C HIS A 52 -7.25 -9.28 8.24
N LYS A 53 -6.26 -10.03 7.78
CA LYS A 53 -6.39 -11.02 6.70
C LYS A 53 -6.96 -10.39 5.42
N ARG A 54 -6.59 -9.12 5.17
CA ARG A 54 -7.10 -8.31 4.05
C ARG A 54 -5.97 -7.87 3.13
N ILE A 55 -6.33 -7.61 1.88
CA ILE A 55 -5.44 -6.96 0.93
C ILE A 55 -5.68 -5.45 0.98
N PRO A 56 -4.77 -4.58 0.51
CA PRO A 56 -3.44 -4.93 0.02
C PRO A 56 -2.45 -5.15 1.16
N VAL A 57 -1.41 -5.92 0.89
CA VAL A 57 -0.26 -6.07 1.78
C VAL A 57 0.99 -5.88 0.94
N LEU A 58 1.85 -4.96 1.33
CA LEU A 58 3.16 -4.78 0.71
C LEU A 58 4.19 -5.55 1.52
N VAL A 59 4.94 -6.43 0.86
CA VAL A 59 6.02 -7.16 1.51
C VAL A 59 7.33 -6.61 0.97
N HIS A 60 8.10 -5.96 1.83
CA HIS A 60 9.38 -5.35 1.48
C HIS A 60 10.50 -6.06 2.24
N ASP A 61 11.32 -6.78 1.51
CA ASP A 61 12.42 -7.59 2.08
C ASP A 61 11.92 -8.49 3.21
N GLY A 62 10.78 -9.16 2.98
CA GLY A 62 10.17 -10.07 3.93
C GLY A 62 9.34 -9.42 5.02
N LYS A 63 9.29 -8.10 5.08
CA LYS A 63 8.55 -7.37 6.12
C LYS A 63 7.21 -6.89 5.59
N PRO A 64 6.08 -7.26 6.23
CA PRO A 64 4.77 -6.86 5.75
C PRO A 64 4.38 -5.47 6.22
N ILE A 65 3.80 -4.70 5.32
CA ILE A 65 3.15 -3.43 5.62
C ILE A 65 1.70 -3.55 5.19
N CYS A 66 0.78 -3.28 6.11
CA CYS A 66 -0.64 -3.45 5.91
C CYS A 66 -1.35 -2.11 5.93
N GLU A 67 -2.56 -2.06 5.39
CA GLU A 67 -3.43 -0.89 5.26
C GLU A 67 -2.94 0.06 4.15
N SER A 68 -3.83 0.30 3.17
CA SER A 68 -3.44 1.01 1.94
C SER A 68 -2.86 2.39 2.18
N LEU A 69 -3.44 3.17 3.11
CA LEU A 69 -2.93 4.52 3.39
C LEU A 69 -1.57 4.48 4.07
N ILE A 70 -1.36 3.52 4.96
CA ILE A 70 -0.07 3.33 5.64
C ILE A 70 0.97 2.88 4.62
N ILE A 71 0.59 1.98 3.71
CA ILE A 71 1.50 1.50 2.66
C ILE A 71 1.94 2.66 1.76
N VAL A 72 1.01 3.52 1.35
CA VAL A 72 1.33 4.67 0.50
C VAL A 72 2.32 5.60 1.20
N GLN A 73 2.12 5.88 2.49
CA GLN A 73 3.04 6.70 3.27
C GLN A 73 4.42 6.03 3.40
N TYR A 74 4.44 4.72 3.61
CA TYR A 74 5.68 3.96 3.68
C TYR A 74 6.46 4.05 2.36
N ILE A 75 5.76 3.88 1.24
CA ILE A 75 6.37 3.99 -0.08
C ILE A 75 6.99 5.37 -0.29
N ASP A 76 6.27 6.41 0.10
CA ASP A 76 6.77 7.79 -0.03
C ASP A 76 8.03 8.01 0.80
N GLU A 77 8.10 7.44 1.99
CA GLU A 77 9.25 7.59 2.88
C GLU A 77 10.48 6.81 2.39
N VAL A 78 10.26 5.57 1.90
CA VAL A 78 11.37 4.70 1.49
C VAL A 78 11.98 5.17 0.17
N TRP A 79 11.15 5.51 -0.80
CA TRP A 79 11.62 5.96 -2.11
C TRP A 79 11.46 7.47 -2.28
N LYS A 80 11.93 8.22 -1.29
CA LYS A 80 11.75 9.67 -1.22
C LYS A 80 12.48 10.45 -2.31
N ASP A 81 13.47 9.85 -2.97
CA ASP A 81 14.23 10.50 -4.04
C ASP A 81 13.46 10.55 -5.35
N LYS A 82 12.32 9.89 -5.42
CA LYS A 82 11.43 9.92 -6.57
C LYS A 82 10.31 10.95 -6.33
N ALA A 83 9.36 11.05 -7.26
CA ALA A 83 8.25 12.01 -7.16
C ALA A 83 7.56 11.92 -5.80
N PRO A 84 7.48 13.03 -5.05
CA PRO A 84 6.83 12.99 -3.74
C PRO A 84 5.33 12.77 -3.87
N LEU A 85 4.78 11.94 -2.98
CA LEU A 85 3.35 11.64 -2.95
C LEU A 85 2.61 12.54 -1.96
N LEU A 86 3.33 13.03 -0.94
CA LEU A 86 2.79 13.93 0.06
C LEU A 86 3.54 15.25 0.02
N PRO A 87 2.88 16.37 0.37
CA PRO A 87 3.56 17.66 0.48
C PRO A 87 4.68 17.61 1.52
N SER A 88 5.69 18.43 1.35
CA SER A 88 6.80 18.53 2.31
C SER A 88 6.43 19.35 3.53
N ASP A 89 5.51 20.31 3.39
CA ASP A 89 5.06 21.14 4.50
C ASP A 89 4.28 20.31 5.52
N PRO A 90 4.63 20.37 6.82
CA PRO A 90 3.94 19.54 7.82
C PRO A 90 2.44 19.75 7.91
N TYR A 91 1.98 20.99 7.77
CA TYR A 91 0.54 21.28 7.84
C TYR A 91 -0.19 20.72 6.63
N GLU A 92 0.36 20.91 5.44
CA GLU A 92 -0.22 20.37 4.21
C GLU A 92 -0.23 18.85 4.22
N ARG A 93 0.82 18.21 4.78
CA ARG A 93 0.84 16.77 4.95
C ARG A 93 -0.28 16.30 5.87
N ALA A 94 -0.50 17.01 6.96
CA ALA A 94 -1.57 16.68 7.90
C ALA A 94 -2.94 16.80 7.22
N GLN A 95 -3.15 17.84 6.43
CA GLN A 95 -4.40 18.01 5.68
C GLN A 95 -4.60 16.89 4.67
N SER A 96 -3.56 16.51 3.96
CA SER A 96 -3.63 15.41 2.99
C SER A 96 -4.01 14.10 3.68
N ARG A 97 -3.43 13.81 4.82
CA ARG A 97 -3.74 12.62 5.59
C ARG A 97 -5.17 12.64 6.12
N PHE A 98 -5.64 13.81 6.56
CA PHE A 98 -7.00 13.96 7.04
C PHE A 98 -8.01 13.64 5.95
N TRP A 99 -7.84 14.22 4.76
CA TRP A 99 -8.77 14.00 3.66
C TRP A 99 -8.70 12.58 3.11
N ALA A 100 -7.51 11.97 3.09
CA ALA A 100 -7.37 10.59 2.68
C ALA A 100 -8.13 9.66 3.63
N ASP A 101 -8.02 9.89 4.94
CA ASP A 101 -8.74 9.13 5.94
C ASP A 101 -10.26 9.32 5.81
N PHE A 102 -10.69 10.54 5.57
CA PHE A 102 -12.11 10.86 5.38
C PHE A 102 -12.69 10.08 4.20
N VAL A 103 -11.99 10.13 3.05
CA VAL A 103 -12.44 9.41 1.85
C VAL A 103 -12.46 7.91 2.11
N ASP A 104 -11.43 7.39 2.78
CA ASP A 104 -11.32 5.98 3.08
C ASP A 104 -12.50 5.48 3.91
N LYS A 105 -12.88 6.26 4.93
CA LYS A 105 -14.03 5.93 5.79
C LYS A 105 -15.34 5.94 5.02
N LYS A 106 -15.49 6.88 4.07
CA LYS A 106 -16.70 6.95 3.25
C LYS A 106 -16.81 5.74 2.32
N VAL A 107 -15.71 5.31 1.73
CA VAL A 107 -15.69 4.15 0.84
C VAL A 107 -16.06 2.88 1.59
N ASN A 108 -15.65 2.77 2.84
CA ASN A 108 -15.91 1.58 3.65
C ASN A 108 -17.39 1.41 3.99
N TYR A 109 -18.22 2.41 3.75
CA TYR A 109 -19.67 2.30 3.94
C TYR A 109 -20.38 1.60 2.79
N PHE A 110 -19.69 1.41 1.69
CA PHE A 110 -20.23 0.75 0.52
C PHE A 110 -19.60 -0.62 0.36
#